data_122d49cba77f0a88b1edcee89716f878
#
_entry.id   122d49cba77f0a88b1edcee89716f878
#
_cell.length_a   1.000
_cell.length_b   1.000
_cell.length_c   1.000
_cell.angle_alpha   90.00
_cell.angle_beta   90.00
_cell.angle_gamma   90.00
#
_symmetry.space_group_name_H-M   'P 1'
#
loop_
_entity.id
_entity.type
_entity.pdbx_description
1 polymer ?
#
loop_
_entity_poly.entity_id
_entity_poly.type
_entity_poly.pdbx_seq_one_letter_code
_entity_poly.pdbx_strand_id
1 'polypeptide(L)'
;MIRPEIYCSIAGGGPAITYLAGGAAAVDARARVLGWAGASAGAIVATCKAFGVSDEVIREIITSVLASGKALDFGVANIPRGGLFSLDVVGDLLDLHIGKGAKMGDARTALVVGVTDLDHGCPLMLSKARHPGVLVREACLASSSFMCGVVPASSIPSLGTDLSPDVRLFGDGGLSHNTVDDVWDHKPEPRVSLALAPSDAGVRLRPGDIPGILAAIPRALLWAAGQRRSMRHGLDVDIDGANDWAFVKSPARCATEWAQGYDSAAKHSPWFLGVANPTHSLIG
;
A
#
# COMPACT_ATOMS: atom_id res chain seq x y z
N MET A 1 2.67 -26.85 -14.18
CA MET A 1 2.52 -25.57 -14.91
C MET A 1 3.59 -24.60 -14.41
N ILE A 2 4.29 -23.92 -15.30
CA ILE A 2 5.24 -22.85 -14.95
C ILE A 2 4.40 -21.63 -14.59
N ARG A 3 4.63 -21.06 -13.40
CA ARG A 3 3.96 -19.82 -13.00
C ARG A 3 4.56 -18.64 -13.80
N PRO A 4 3.75 -17.75 -14.36
CA PRO A 4 4.25 -16.55 -15.04
C PRO A 4 5.02 -15.67 -14.05
N GLU A 5 6.06 -15.02 -14.54
CA GLU A 5 6.84 -14.04 -13.79
C GLU A 5 6.25 -12.65 -14.01
N ILE A 6 6.00 -11.93 -12.94
CA ILE A 6 5.35 -10.60 -12.98
C ILE A 6 5.93 -9.66 -11.93
N TYR A 7 5.63 -8.37 -12.08
CA TYR A 7 5.76 -7.37 -11.02
C TYR A 7 4.38 -6.97 -10.50
N CYS A 8 4.26 -6.70 -9.21
CA CYS A 8 2.98 -6.33 -8.59
C CYS A 8 3.09 -5.00 -7.86
N SER A 9 2.14 -4.11 -8.10
CA SER A 9 1.96 -2.85 -7.39
C SER A 9 0.66 -2.87 -6.60
N ILE A 10 0.66 -2.30 -5.40
CA ILE A 10 -0.48 -2.28 -4.50
C ILE A 10 -0.76 -0.84 -4.09
N ALA A 11 -1.93 -0.35 -4.44
CA ALA A 11 -2.33 1.02 -4.12
C ALA A 11 -2.52 1.25 -2.63
N GLY A 12 -2.49 2.51 -2.22
CA GLY A 12 -2.95 2.90 -0.90
C GLY A 12 -4.46 2.71 -0.74
N GLY A 13 -4.89 2.44 0.48
CA GLY A 13 -6.31 2.16 0.76
C GLY A 13 -6.70 2.27 2.23
N GLY A 14 -5.78 2.71 3.10
CA GLY A 14 -6.05 2.84 4.53
C GLY A 14 -6.66 1.57 5.14
N PRO A 15 -7.82 1.65 5.82
CA PRO A 15 -8.44 0.49 6.49
C PRO A 15 -8.96 -0.58 5.52
N ALA A 16 -8.96 -0.34 4.22
CA ALA A 16 -9.26 -1.35 3.20
C ALA A 16 -8.05 -2.25 2.87
N ILE A 17 -6.97 -2.15 3.64
CA ILE A 17 -5.77 -3.01 3.55
C ILE A 17 -6.10 -4.50 3.46
N THR A 18 -7.19 -4.93 4.09
CA THR A 18 -7.64 -6.33 4.12
C THR A 18 -7.99 -6.84 2.72
N TYR A 19 -8.70 -6.02 1.92
CA TYR A 19 -9.03 -6.33 0.53
C TYR A 19 -7.76 -6.38 -0.33
N LEU A 20 -6.88 -5.39 -0.20
CA LEU A 20 -5.62 -5.32 -0.96
C LEU A 20 -4.71 -6.52 -0.66
N ALA A 21 -4.62 -6.91 0.59
CA ALA A 21 -3.83 -8.07 1.01
C ALA A 21 -4.42 -9.39 0.48
N GLY A 22 -5.75 -9.54 0.48
CA GLY A 22 -6.42 -10.67 -0.16
C GLY A 22 -6.12 -10.74 -1.66
N GLY A 23 -6.18 -9.61 -2.36
CA GLY A 23 -5.81 -9.51 -3.77
C GLY A 23 -4.35 -9.89 -4.02
N ALA A 24 -3.43 -9.41 -3.19
CA ALA A 24 -2.01 -9.75 -3.26
C ALA A 24 -1.76 -11.26 -3.05
N ALA A 25 -2.50 -11.89 -2.12
CA ALA A 25 -2.47 -13.34 -1.90
C ALA A 25 -2.93 -14.11 -3.15
N ALA A 26 -3.98 -13.64 -3.83
CA ALA A 26 -4.46 -14.26 -5.06
C ALA A 26 -3.45 -14.17 -6.20
N VAL A 27 -2.75 -13.06 -6.32
CA VAL A 27 -1.67 -12.85 -7.31
C VAL A 27 -0.51 -13.80 -7.03
N ASP A 28 -0.03 -13.84 -5.78
CA ASP A 28 1.11 -14.64 -5.35
C ASP A 28 0.84 -16.16 -5.50
N ALA A 29 -0.41 -16.58 -5.30
CA ALA A 29 -0.81 -17.97 -5.53
C ALA A 29 -0.73 -18.42 -7.00
N ARG A 30 -0.80 -17.49 -7.96
CA ARG A 30 -0.92 -17.77 -9.41
C ARG A 30 0.31 -17.41 -10.22
N ALA A 31 1.12 -16.48 -9.73
CA ALA A 31 2.29 -15.98 -10.42
C ALA A 31 3.53 -16.05 -9.50
N ARG A 32 4.70 -16.01 -10.10
CA ARG A 32 5.96 -15.74 -9.40
C ARG A 32 6.20 -14.23 -9.43
N VAL A 33 5.99 -13.58 -8.30
CA VAL A 33 6.18 -12.13 -8.21
C VAL A 33 7.65 -11.80 -8.01
N LEU A 34 8.26 -11.15 -9.00
CA LEU A 34 9.67 -10.76 -9.01
C LEU A 34 9.92 -9.50 -8.17
N GLY A 35 8.90 -8.67 -8.01
CA GLY A 35 8.98 -7.46 -7.19
C GLY A 35 7.63 -6.94 -6.79
N TRP A 36 7.60 -6.34 -5.60
CA TRP A 36 6.43 -5.73 -4.99
C TRP A 36 6.65 -4.23 -4.83
N ALA A 37 5.66 -3.45 -5.20
CA ALA A 37 5.62 -2.02 -4.94
C ALA A 37 4.34 -1.64 -4.20
N GLY A 38 4.38 -0.56 -3.43
CA GLY A 38 3.16 -0.10 -2.78
C GLY A 38 3.26 1.28 -2.18
N ALA A 39 2.11 1.88 -1.92
CA ALA A 39 1.94 3.13 -1.19
C ALA A 39 1.00 2.93 0.00
N SER A 40 1.23 3.63 1.10
CA SER A 40 0.35 3.60 2.28
C SER A 40 0.09 2.15 2.77
N ALA A 41 -1.17 1.77 2.90
CA ALA A 41 -1.58 0.39 3.23
C ALA A 41 -0.97 -0.64 2.27
N GLY A 42 -0.88 -0.32 0.98
CA GLY A 42 -0.23 -1.16 -0.02
C GLY A 42 1.27 -1.34 0.21
N ALA A 43 1.96 -0.34 0.77
CA ALA A 43 3.37 -0.44 1.12
C ALA A 43 3.61 -1.48 2.22
N ILE A 44 2.73 -1.56 3.21
CA ILE A 44 2.79 -2.54 4.29
C ILE A 44 2.66 -3.95 3.72
N VAL A 45 1.65 -4.18 2.86
CA VAL A 45 1.42 -5.49 2.22
C VAL A 45 2.58 -5.86 1.31
N ALA A 46 3.00 -4.94 0.43
CA ALA A 46 4.12 -5.14 -0.50
C ALA A 46 5.41 -5.50 0.25
N THR A 47 5.67 -4.82 1.37
CA THR A 47 6.83 -5.09 2.21
C THR A 47 6.77 -6.49 2.83
N CYS A 48 5.66 -6.86 3.47
CA CYS A 48 5.48 -8.20 4.02
C CYS A 48 5.71 -9.28 2.95
N LYS A 49 5.13 -9.11 1.77
CA LYS A 49 5.31 -10.02 0.63
C LYS A 49 6.76 -10.09 0.17
N ALA A 50 7.43 -8.94 0.01
CA ALA A 50 8.82 -8.90 -0.43
C ALA A 50 9.81 -9.55 0.56
N PHE A 51 9.47 -9.58 1.84
CA PHE A 51 10.23 -10.29 2.87
C PHE A 51 9.82 -11.76 3.03
N GLY A 52 8.78 -12.21 2.34
CA GLY A 52 8.30 -13.59 2.35
C GLY A 52 7.53 -13.94 3.62
N VAL A 53 6.85 -12.96 4.21
CA VAL A 53 5.86 -13.19 5.27
C VAL A 53 4.66 -13.94 4.66
N SER A 54 4.20 -15.01 5.32
CA SER A 54 3.10 -15.81 4.78
C SER A 54 1.76 -15.06 4.83
N ASP A 55 0.83 -15.46 3.97
CA ASP A 55 -0.50 -14.84 3.88
C ASP A 55 -1.31 -14.98 5.17
N GLU A 56 -1.13 -16.09 5.88
CA GLU A 56 -1.76 -16.32 7.19
C GLU A 56 -1.27 -15.28 8.20
N VAL A 57 0.04 -15.05 8.26
CA VAL A 57 0.65 -14.08 9.18
C VAL A 57 0.25 -12.65 8.78
N ILE A 58 0.26 -12.31 7.49
CA ILE A 58 -0.20 -10.99 7.02
C ILE A 58 -1.67 -10.75 7.44
N ARG A 59 -2.54 -11.75 7.25
CA ARG A 59 -3.94 -11.67 7.66
C ARG A 59 -4.10 -11.50 9.17
N GLU A 60 -3.31 -12.22 9.96
CA GLU A 60 -3.31 -12.12 11.42
C GLU A 60 -2.88 -10.72 11.88
N ILE A 61 -1.79 -10.18 11.34
CA ILE A 61 -1.32 -8.82 11.62
C ILE A 61 -2.43 -7.80 11.36
N ILE A 62 -2.98 -7.79 10.14
CA ILE A 62 -4.02 -6.84 9.74
C ILE A 62 -5.25 -6.98 10.63
N THR A 63 -5.69 -8.20 10.89
CA THR A 63 -6.87 -8.47 11.71
C THR A 63 -6.64 -7.99 13.15
N SER A 64 -5.48 -8.26 13.72
CA SER A 64 -5.14 -7.84 15.09
C SER A 64 -5.14 -6.33 15.23
N VAL A 65 -4.54 -5.62 14.27
CA VAL A 65 -4.50 -4.16 14.26
C VAL A 65 -5.89 -3.56 14.16
N LEU A 66 -6.69 -4.02 13.19
CA LEU A 66 -8.04 -3.48 12.95
C LEU A 66 -9.03 -3.87 14.05
N ALA A 67 -8.94 -5.09 14.60
CA ALA A 67 -9.83 -5.55 15.67
C ALA A 67 -9.52 -4.87 17.01
N SER A 68 -8.27 -4.53 17.27
CA SER A 68 -7.89 -3.83 18.52
C SER A 68 -8.32 -2.37 18.56
N GLY A 69 -8.67 -1.78 17.40
CA GLY A 69 -8.89 -0.34 17.27
C GLY A 69 -7.61 0.50 17.39
N LYS A 70 -6.44 -0.15 17.51
CA LYS A 70 -5.14 0.49 17.70
C LYS A 70 -4.40 0.77 16.39
N ALA A 71 -5.07 0.59 15.25
CA ALA A 71 -4.51 0.95 13.95
C ALA A 71 -4.09 2.43 13.91
N LEU A 72 -4.85 3.27 14.63
CA LEU A 72 -4.57 4.68 14.86
C LEU A 72 -4.62 4.92 16.38
N ASP A 73 -3.47 5.06 17.01
CA ASP A 73 -3.41 5.37 18.44
C ASP A 73 -3.51 6.89 18.64
N PHE A 74 -4.61 7.31 19.28
CA PHE A 74 -4.86 8.72 19.55
C PHE A 74 -3.97 9.23 20.67
N GLY A 75 -3.27 10.33 20.41
CA GLY A 75 -2.44 10.97 21.43
C GLY A 75 -2.23 12.46 21.18
N VAL A 76 -2.61 13.30 22.15
CA VAL A 76 -2.35 14.74 22.10
C VAL A 76 -0.86 15.07 21.96
N ALA A 77 0.03 14.17 22.35
CA ALA A 77 1.48 14.28 22.16
C ALA A 77 1.87 14.26 20.66
N ASN A 78 1.01 13.82 19.77
CA ASN A 78 1.26 13.82 18.33
C ASN A 78 0.95 15.18 17.67
N ILE A 79 0.20 16.06 18.35
CA ILE A 79 -0.19 17.38 17.79
C ILE A 79 1.02 18.22 17.35
N PRO A 80 2.10 18.33 18.15
CA PRO A 80 3.29 19.08 17.71
C PRO A 80 3.99 18.48 16.49
N ARG A 81 3.71 17.20 16.17
CA ARG A 81 4.20 16.49 14.98
C ARG A 81 3.26 16.60 13.77
N GLY A 82 2.16 17.36 13.89
CA GLY A 82 1.22 17.62 12.82
C GLY A 82 0.10 16.59 12.65
N GLY A 83 -0.16 15.71 13.63
CA GLY A 83 -1.22 14.72 13.58
C GLY A 83 -1.82 14.37 14.94
N LEU A 84 -2.90 13.61 14.94
CA LEU A 84 -3.59 13.18 16.16
C LEU A 84 -3.31 11.72 16.51
N PHE A 85 -2.82 10.91 15.55
CA PHE A 85 -2.69 9.47 15.68
C PHE A 85 -1.25 9.02 15.43
N SER A 86 -0.83 7.94 16.10
CA SER A 86 0.43 7.23 15.83
C SER A 86 0.17 5.94 15.06
N LEU A 87 1.14 5.55 14.24
CA LEU A 87 1.21 4.24 13.57
C LEU A 87 2.25 3.32 14.22
N ASP A 88 2.71 3.62 15.43
CA ASP A 88 3.79 2.86 16.09
C ASP A 88 3.47 1.37 16.19
N VAL A 89 2.19 1.02 16.45
CA VAL A 89 1.72 -0.38 16.47
C VAL A 89 2.01 -1.09 15.13
N VAL A 90 1.81 -0.42 14.01
CA VAL A 90 2.13 -0.98 12.69
C VAL A 90 3.63 -1.19 12.56
N GLY A 91 4.43 -0.22 12.98
CA GLY A 91 5.89 -0.33 12.98
C GLY A 91 6.39 -1.47 13.87
N ASP A 92 5.83 -1.65 15.06
CA ASP A 92 6.20 -2.71 15.98
C ASP A 92 5.87 -4.10 15.44
N LEU A 93 4.74 -4.23 14.73
CA LEU A 93 4.38 -5.48 14.06
C LEU A 93 5.29 -5.78 12.86
N LEU A 94 5.71 -4.78 12.11
CA LEU A 94 6.73 -4.97 11.07
C LEU A 94 8.05 -5.44 11.69
N ASP A 95 8.51 -4.81 12.77
CA ASP A 95 9.72 -5.23 13.48
C ASP A 95 9.61 -6.67 14.02
N LEU A 96 8.44 -7.07 14.50
CA LEU A 96 8.19 -8.42 15.03
C LEU A 96 8.26 -9.49 13.94
N HIS A 97 7.67 -9.25 12.78
CA HIS A 97 7.49 -10.30 11.76
C HIS A 97 8.53 -10.27 10.64
N ILE A 98 9.15 -9.12 10.41
CA ILE A 98 10.22 -8.95 9.40
C ILE A 98 11.59 -8.95 10.05
N GLY A 99 11.69 -8.41 11.27
CA GLY A 99 12.92 -8.27 12.04
C GLY A 99 13.23 -6.82 12.36
N LYS A 100 13.55 -6.56 13.62
CA LYS A 100 13.93 -5.22 14.07
C LYS A 100 15.18 -4.75 13.35
N GLY A 101 15.12 -3.55 12.79
CA GLY A 101 16.23 -2.96 12.04
C GLY A 101 16.40 -3.52 10.62
N ALA A 102 15.42 -4.28 10.11
CA ALA A 102 15.42 -4.76 8.73
C ALA A 102 15.47 -3.59 7.74
N LYS A 103 16.29 -3.74 6.70
CA LYS A 103 16.53 -2.74 5.68
C LYS A 103 15.88 -3.13 4.35
N MET A 104 15.64 -2.15 3.51
CA MET A 104 15.13 -2.38 2.14
C MET A 104 15.99 -3.40 1.37
N GLY A 105 17.31 -3.38 1.61
CA GLY A 105 18.27 -4.31 1.00
C GLY A 105 18.06 -5.78 1.37
N ASP A 106 17.47 -6.06 2.52
CA ASP A 106 17.27 -7.41 3.04
C ASP A 106 16.04 -8.12 2.44
N ALA A 107 15.18 -7.40 1.69
CA ALA A 107 14.02 -8.00 1.04
C ALA A 107 14.41 -9.14 0.10
N ARG A 108 13.63 -10.22 0.04
CA ARG A 108 13.89 -11.40 -0.80
C ARG A 108 13.67 -11.13 -2.29
N THR A 109 12.72 -10.26 -2.61
CA THR A 109 12.42 -9.83 -3.98
C THR A 109 12.69 -8.34 -4.15
N ALA A 110 12.50 -7.78 -5.35
CA ALA A 110 12.51 -6.34 -5.52
C ALA A 110 11.41 -5.70 -4.66
N LEU A 111 11.74 -4.58 -4.01
CA LEU A 111 10.79 -3.83 -3.17
C LEU A 111 10.88 -2.35 -3.51
N VAL A 112 9.71 -1.73 -3.68
CA VAL A 112 9.56 -0.27 -3.82
C VAL A 112 8.46 0.21 -2.87
N VAL A 113 8.76 1.26 -2.11
CA VAL A 113 7.81 1.94 -1.22
C VAL A 113 7.70 3.39 -1.68
N GLY A 114 6.49 3.78 -2.09
CA GLY A 114 6.19 5.16 -2.47
C GLY A 114 5.95 6.03 -1.24
N VAL A 115 6.58 7.19 -1.17
CA VAL A 115 6.35 8.25 -0.19
C VAL A 115 6.18 9.57 -0.90
N THR A 116 5.53 10.54 -0.26
CA THR A 116 5.48 11.92 -0.75
C THR A 116 6.53 12.75 -0.04
N ASP A 117 7.48 13.29 -0.78
CA ASP A 117 8.40 14.32 -0.28
C ASP A 117 7.62 15.62 -0.13
N LEU A 118 7.42 16.06 1.11
CA LEU A 118 6.58 17.22 1.41
C LEU A 118 7.29 18.55 1.13
N ASP A 119 8.61 18.56 1.23
CA ASP A 119 9.39 19.76 0.98
C ASP A 119 9.38 20.13 -0.52
N HIS A 120 9.32 19.12 -1.38
CA HIS A 120 9.30 19.32 -2.84
C HIS A 120 7.92 19.07 -3.47
N GLY A 121 6.94 18.56 -2.71
CA GLY A 121 5.60 18.25 -3.21
C GLY A 121 5.57 17.17 -4.29
N CYS A 122 6.52 16.24 -4.28
CA CYS A 122 6.66 15.23 -5.34
C CYS A 122 6.77 13.80 -4.78
N PRO A 123 6.47 12.76 -5.59
CA PRO A 123 6.68 11.38 -5.19
C PRO A 123 8.17 11.04 -5.07
N LEU A 124 8.53 10.29 -4.03
CA LEU A 124 9.83 9.65 -3.89
C LEU A 124 9.63 8.14 -3.78
N MET A 125 10.31 7.39 -4.66
CA MET A 125 10.27 5.93 -4.69
C MET A 125 11.49 5.35 -3.98
N LEU A 126 11.29 4.93 -2.73
CA LEU A 126 12.28 4.20 -1.96
C LEU A 126 12.36 2.78 -2.51
N SER A 127 13.55 2.32 -2.90
CA SER A 127 13.69 0.99 -3.48
C SER A 127 14.88 0.24 -2.94
N LYS A 128 14.76 -1.09 -2.90
CA LYS A 128 15.86 -2.00 -2.57
C LYS A 128 17.14 -1.68 -3.37
N ALA A 129 16.99 -1.32 -4.64
CA ALA A 129 18.13 -1.07 -5.53
C ALA A 129 18.84 0.27 -5.26
N ARG A 130 18.08 1.32 -4.94
CA ARG A 130 18.64 2.68 -4.78
C ARG A 130 18.86 3.07 -3.32
N HIS A 131 18.08 2.50 -2.41
CA HIS A 131 18.06 2.88 -1.00
C HIS A 131 18.17 1.62 -0.10
N PRO A 132 19.19 0.73 -0.34
CA PRO A 132 19.27 -0.54 0.39
C PRO A 132 19.46 -0.39 1.90
N GLY A 133 19.99 0.75 2.35
CA GLY A 133 20.24 1.05 3.76
C GLY A 133 19.02 1.57 4.52
N VAL A 134 17.95 1.97 3.83
CA VAL A 134 16.75 2.53 4.48
C VAL A 134 16.05 1.45 5.31
N LEU A 135 15.68 1.80 6.53
CA LEU A 135 14.92 0.92 7.42
C LEU A 135 13.48 0.77 6.90
N VAL A 136 13.05 -0.48 6.79
CA VAL A 136 11.71 -0.84 6.31
C VAL A 136 10.62 -0.21 7.17
N ARG A 137 10.79 -0.23 8.50
CA ARG A 137 9.87 0.43 9.44
C ARG A 137 9.69 1.91 9.08
N GLU A 138 10.77 2.65 8.89
CA GLU A 138 10.71 4.08 8.60
C GLU A 138 10.04 4.35 7.24
N ALA A 139 10.38 3.57 6.22
CA ALA A 139 9.79 3.68 4.90
C ALA A 139 8.26 3.44 4.92
N CYS A 140 7.81 2.38 5.60
CA CYS A 140 6.39 2.05 5.70
C CYS A 140 5.61 3.07 6.52
N LEU A 141 6.16 3.54 7.65
CA LEU A 141 5.50 4.57 8.47
C LEU A 141 5.39 5.89 7.72
N ALA A 142 6.44 6.32 7.01
CA ALA A 142 6.40 7.52 6.18
C ALA A 142 5.37 7.38 5.05
N SER A 143 5.37 6.22 4.37
CA SER A 143 4.39 5.93 3.31
C SER A 143 2.94 5.92 3.78
N SER A 144 2.71 5.67 5.07
CA SER A 144 1.37 5.62 5.69
C SER A 144 1.04 6.88 6.49
N SER A 145 1.90 7.89 6.48
CA SER A 145 1.72 9.16 7.21
C SER A 145 0.68 10.05 6.50
N PHE A 146 -0.59 9.70 6.66
CA PHE A 146 -1.69 10.42 6.05
C PHE A 146 -2.01 11.69 6.85
N MET A 147 -1.42 12.80 6.42
CA MET A 147 -1.31 14.04 7.20
C MET A 147 -2.61 14.79 7.46
N CYS A 148 -3.64 14.70 6.73
CA CYS A 148 -4.85 15.54 6.86
C CYS A 148 -5.40 15.63 8.31
N GLY A 149 -4.53 15.95 9.28
CA GLY A 149 -4.82 15.98 10.72
C GLY A 149 -4.88 14.60 11.38
N VAL A 150 -4.60 13.53 10.63
CA VAL A 150 -4.75 12.14 11.11
C VAL A 150 -3.40 11.60 11.61
N VAL A 151 -2.44 11.40 10.73
CA VAL A 151 -1.10 10.91 11.08
C VAL A 151 -0.07 11.98 10.75
N PRO A 152 0.88 12.29 11.65
CA PRO A 152 1.88 13.31 11.40
C PRO A 152 2.83 12.90 10.27
N ALA A 153 3.42 13.89 9.62
CA ALA A 153 4.53 13.67 8.71
C ALA A 153 5.67 12.94 9.42
N SER A 154 6.35 12.07 8.71
CA SER A 154 7.43 11.25 9.23
C SER A 154 8.77 11.64 8.63
N SER A 155 9.84 11.53 9.42
CA SER A 155 11.22 11.55 8.90
C SER A 155 11.66 10.12 8.56
N ILE A 156 12.67 10.03 7.70
CA ILE A 156 13.34 8.76 7.37
C ILE A 156 14.83 8.92 7.67
N PRO A 157 15.24 8.83 8.95
CA PRO A 157 16.64 9.04 9.35
C PRO A 157 17.63 8.13 8.62
N SER A 158 17.22 6.88 8.36
CA SER A 158 18.07 5.90 7.66
C SER A 158 18.27 6.19 6.16
N LEU A 159 17.54 7.16 5.59
CA LEU A 159 17.76 7.58 4.20
C LEU A 159 19.13 8.27 4.01
N GLY A 160 19.72 8.72 5.13
CA GLY A 160 21.00 9.43 5.12
C GLY A 160 20.86 10.92 4.81
N THR A 161 21.80 11.71 5.33
CA THR A 161 21.75 13.17 5.27
C THR A 161 22.63 13.76 4.19
N ASP A 162 22.87 13.09 3.09
CA ASP A 162 23.54 13.73 1.93
C ASP A 162 22.69 14.86 1.33
N LEU A 163 21.51 15.08 1.87
CA LEU A 163 20.51 16.03 1.38
C LEU A 163 20.12 17.02 2.48
N SER A 164 21.04 17.92 2.87
CA SER A 164 20.77 19.04 3.78
C SER A 164 20.62 18.67 5.28
N PRO A 165 21.12 19.50 6.22
CA PRO A 165 20.95 19.32 7.67
C PRO A 165 19.49 19.48 8.12
N ASP A 166 18.59 19.94 7.24
CA ASP A 166 17.18 20.09 7.56
C ASP A 166 16.49 18.73 7.45
N VAL A 167 15.78 18.36 8.50
CA VAL A 167 15.02 17.10 8.57
C VAL A 167 13.94 17.14 7.50
N ARG A 168 14.12 16.36 6.42
CA ARG A 168 13.08 16.19 5.39
C ARG A 168 11.88 15.49 5.97
N LEU A 169 10.70 15.98 5.65
CA LEU A 169 9.43 15.41 6.05
C LEU A 169 8.77 14.69 4.88
N PHE A 170 8.24 13.52 5.18
CA PHE A 170 7.54 12.67 4.22
C PHE A 170 6.12 12.42 4.68
N GLY A 171 5.22 12.35 3.71
CA GLY A 171 3.82 12.01 3.90
C GLY A 171 3.44 10.76 3.12
N ASP A 172 2.17 10.40 3.26
CA ASP A 172 1.57 9.22 2.62
C ASP A 172 1.86 9.19 1.12
N GLY A 173 2.35 8.05 0.65
CA GLY A 173 2.69 7.85 -0.75
C GLY A 173 1.50 8.01 -1.69
N GLY A 174 0.30 7.71 -1.21
CA GLY A 174 -0.93 7.87 -1.96
C GLY A 174 -1.31 9.32 -2.25
N LEU A 175 -0.70 10.31 -1.59
CA LEU A 175 -0.94 11.72 -1.87
C LEU A 175 -0.38 12.16 -3.23
N SER A 176 0.77 11.62 -3.62
CA SER A 176 1.44 12.00 -4.87
C SER A 176 1.36 10.91 -5.95
N HIS A 177 1.36 9.63 -5.56
CA HIS A 177 1.33 8.50 -6.49
C HIS A 177 0.74 7.24 -5.85
N ASN A 178 -0.57 7.09 -5.90
CA ASN A 178 -1.27 6.06 -5.14
C ASN A 178 -1.02 4.62 -5.62
N THR A 179 -0.87 4.40 -6.92
CA THR A 179 -0.73 3.04 -7.49
C THR A 179 0.70 2.56 -7.59
N VAL A 180 1.67 3.46 -7.65
CA VAL A 180 3.11 3.15 -7.73
C VAL A 180 3.44 2.13 -8.84
N ASP A 181 2.67 2.10 -9.90
CA ASP A 181 2.74 1.07 -10.95
C ASP A 181 3.76 1.36 -12.04
N ASP A 182 4.09 2.63 -12.29
CA ASP A 182 5.08 3.08 -13.26
C ASP A 182 6.53 2.74 -12.89
N VAL A 183 6.78 2.41 -11.63
CA VAL A 183 8.13 2.00 -11.17
C VAL A 183 8.65 0.76 -11.88
N TRP A 184 7.76 -0.03 -12.50
CA TRP A 184 8.09 -1.22 -13.27
C TRP A 184 8.12 -0.99 -14.79
N ASP A 185 7.90 0.24 -15.31
CA ASP A 185 7.85 0.55 -16.74
C ASP A 185 9.11 0.15 -17.50
N HIS A 186 10.25 0.09 -16.82
CA HIS A 186 11.53 -0.32 -17.37
C HIS A 186 11.74 -1.84 -17.37
N LYS A 187 10.78 -2.62 -16.88
CA LYS A 187 10.85 -4.08 -16.82
C LYS A 187 10.13 -4.70 -18.02
N PRO A 188 10.71 -5.75 -18.65
CA PRO A 188 10.08 -6.44 -19.76
C PRO A 188 8.94 -7.36 -19.31
N GLU A 189 8.97 -7.85 -18.07
CA GLU A 189 7.95 -8.73 -17.54
C GLU A 189 6.64 -7.97 -17.31
N PRO A 190 5.51 -8.65 -17.47
CA PRO A 190 4.20 -8.08 -17.22
C PRO A 190 4.03 -7.63 -15.77
N ARG A 191 3.13 -6.70 -15.58
CA ARG A 191 2.82 -6.14 -14.25
C ARG A 191 1.33 -6.23 -13.94
N VAL A 192 1.03 -6.28 -12.65
CA VAL A 192 -0.32 -6.24 -12.09
C VAL A 192 -0.38 -5.07 -11.12
N SER A 193 -1.40 -4.25 -11.25
CA SER A 193 -1.70 -3.16 -10.33
C SER A 193 -2.99 -3.47 -9.58
N LEU A 194 -2.92 -3.60 -8.27
CA LEU A 194 -4.06 -3.81 -7.39
C LEU A 194 -4.50 -2.48 -6.81
N ALA A 195 -5.72 -2.07 -7.07
CA ALA A 195 -6.31 -0.87 -6.49
C ALA A 195 -7.75 -1.15 -6.05
N LEU A 196 -8.27 -0.28 -5.20
CA LEU A 196 -9.68 -0.33 -4.83
C LEU A 196 -10.52 0.23 -5.97
N ALA A 197 -11.59 -0.48 -6.33
CA ALA A 197 -12.54 0.00 -7.32
C ALA A 197 -13.07 1.39 -6.93
N PRO A 198 -13.25 2.30 -7.89
CA PRO A 198 -13.94 3.55 -7.63
C PRO A 198 -15.34 3.25 -7.07
N SER A 199 -15.67 3.87 -5.94
CA SER A 199 -17.00 3.70 -5.35
C SER A 199 -17.98 4.62 -6.04
N ASP A 200 -18.95 4.05 -6.76
CA ASP A 200 -20.10 4.78 -7.29
C ASP A 200 -21.08 5.23 -6.20
N ALA A 201 -20.96 4.67 -5.00
CA ALA A 201 -21.72 5.07 -3.84
C ALA A 201 -21.19 6.40 -3.28
N GLY A 202 -21.59 7.50 -3.88
CA GLY A 202 -21.34 8.83 -3.34
C GLY A 202 -21.84 8.91 -1.90
N VAL A 203 -20.96 9.24 -0.96
CA VAL A 203 -21.39 9.61 0.40
C VAL A 203 -22.12 10.93 0.30
N ARG A 204 -23.43 10.93 0.57
CA ARG A 204 -24.19 12.16 0.68
C ARG A 204 -23.79 12.87 1.98
N LEU A 205 -22.87 13.79 1.86
CA LEU A 205 -22.47 14.65 2.97
C LEU A 205 -23.59 15.67 3.24
N ARG A 206 -23.92 15.89 4.52
CA ARG A 206 -24.83 16.94 4.94
C ARG A 206 -24.03 18.16 5.40
N PRO A 207 -24.52 19.38 5.18
CA PRO A 207 -23.93 20.55 5.80
C PRO A 207 -23.83 20.36 7.31
N GLY A 208 -22.64 20.59 7.90
CA GLY A 208 -22.39 20.38 9.32
C GLY A 208 -21.95 18.95 9.72
N ASP A 209 -21.92 18.00 8.81
CA ASP A 209 -21.34 16.67 9.06
C ASP A 209 -19.81 16.73 8.97
N ILE A 210 -19.20 17.33 9.99
CA ILE A 210 -17.73 17.49 10.05
C ILE A 210 -17.02 16.16 9.99
N PRO A 211 -17.40 15.11 10.73
CA PRO A 211 -16.74 13.79 10.63
C PRO A 211 -16.84 13.20 9.22
N GLY A 212 -18.00 13.28 8.57
CA GLY A 212 -18.20 12.79 7.21
C GLY A 212 -17.35 13.56 6.18
N ILE A 213 -17.27 14.89 6.32
CA ILE A 213 -16.43 15.74 5.46
C ILE A 213 -14.96 15.37 5.63
N LEU A 214 -14.47 15.25 6.86
CA LEU A 214 -13.09 14.86 7.14
C LEU A 214 -12.76 13.47 6.60
N ALA A 215 -13.69 12.53 6.65
CA ALA A 215 -13.53 11.20 6.06
C ALA A 215 -13.58 11.18 4.53
N ALA A 216 -14.24 12.16 3.91
CA ALA A 216 -14.34 12.26 2.44
C ALA A 216 -13.08 12.83 1.79
N ILE A 217 -12.36 13.73 2.47
CA ILE A 217 -11.13 14.35 1.93
C ILE A 217 -10.08 13.30 1.56
N PRO A 218 -9.71 12.35 2.45
CA PRO A 218 -8.78 11.28 2.11
C PRO A 218 -9.19 10.49 0.88
N ARG A 219 -10.46 10.12 0.78
CA ARG A 219 -10.99 9.37 -0.36
C ARG A 219 -10.84 10.14 -1.67
N ALA A 220 -11.17 11.44 -1.65
CA ALA A 220 -11.06 12.29 -2.83
C ALA A 220 -9.59 12.43 -3.28
N LEU A 221 -8.65 12.59 -2.34
CA LEU A 221 -7.23 12.70 -2.64
C LEU A 221 -6.66 11.39 -3.19
N LEU A 222 -6.97 10.25 -2.56
CA LEU A 222 -6.54 8.94 -3.04
C LEU A 222 -7.14 8.61 -4.41
N TRP A 223 -8.41 8.99 -4.64
CA TRP A 223 -9.04 8.84 -5.95
C TRP A 223 -8.33 9.67 -7.01
N ALA A 224 -8.06 10.95 -6.74
CA ALA A 224 -7.37 11.84 -7.66
C ALA A 224 -5.94 11.35 -7.98
N ALA A 225 -5.21 10.87 -6.97
CA ALA A 225 -3.87 10.30 -7.15
C ALA A 225 -3.90 8.95 -7.90
N GLY A 226 -4.97 8.16 -7.73
CA GLY A 226 -5.18 6.89 -8.43
C GLY A 226 -5.49 7.03 -9.91
N GLN A 227 -5.93 8.21 -10.38
CA GLN A 227 -6.17 8.46 -11.81
C GLN A 227 -4.88 8.49 -12.66
N ARG A 228 -3.70 8.51 -12.05
CA ARG A 228 -2.41 8.53 -12.73
C ARG A 228 -1.86 7.13 -13.03
N ARG A 229 -2.75 6.17 -13.34
CA ARG A 229 -2.32 4.81 -13.66
C ARG A 229 -1.52 4.79 -14.97
N SER A 230 -0.38 4.10 -14.95
CA SER A 230 0.38 3.83 -16.15
C SER A 230 -0.29 2.69 -16.93
N MET A 231 -0.72 2.97 -18.15
CA MET A 231 -1.37 1.99 -19.06
C MET A 231 -0.37 1.12 -19.83
N ARG A 232 0.92 1.12 -19.50
CA ARG A 232 1.94 0.41 -20.28
C ARG A 232 2.11 -1.02 -19.79
N HIS A 233 1.63 -2.00 -20.59
CA HIS A 233 1.91 -3.44 -20.43
C HIS A 233 1.52 -4.07 -19.07
N GLY A 234 0.33 -3.75 -18.54
CA GLY A 234 -0.10 -4.27 -17.25
C GLY A 234 -1.59 -4.62 -17.20
N LEU A 235 -1.96 -5.35 -16.19
CA LEU A 235 -3.34 -5.62 -15.79
C LEU A 235 -3.67 -4.77 -14.57
N ASP A 236 -4.65 -3.88 -14.71
CA ASP A 236 -5.27 -3.19 -13.60
C ASP A 236 -6.37 -4.06 -13.01
N VAL A 237 -6.22 -4.41 -11.74
CA VAL A 237 -7.22 -5.18 -10.99
C VAL A 237 -7.90 -4.25 -10.00
N ASP A 238 -9.14 -3.93 -10.29
CA ASP A 238 -10.01 -3.20 -9.39
C ASP A 238 -10.65 -4.18 -8.40
N ILE A 239 -10.39 -3.95 -7.12
CA ILE A 239 -10.92 -4.76 -6.04
C ILE A 239 -12.22 -4.15 -5.55
N ASP A 240 -13.33 -4.88 -5.75
CA ASP A 240 -14.67 -4.46 -5.36
C ASP A 240 -14.88 -4.45 -3.85
N GLY A 241 -15.79 -3.60 -3.39
CA GLY A 241 -16.37 -3.67 -2.04
C GLY A 241 -15.74 -2.77 -0.98
N ALA A 242 -14.69 -2.02 -1.30
CA ALA A 242 -13.95 -1.22 -0.32
C ALA A 242 -14.59 0.14 0.04
N ASN A 243 -15.91 0.19 0.23
CA ASN A 243 -16.63 1.45 0.53
C ASN A 243 -16.56 1.88 1.99
N ASP A 244 -16.01 1.04 2.87
CA ASP A 244 -16.02 1.26 4.29
C ASP A 244 -14.63 1.60 4.83
N TRP A 245 -14.49 2.80 5.33
CA TRP A 245 -13.30 3.35 5.96
C TRP A 245 -13.26 3.15 7.48
N ALA A 246 -13.96 2.15 8.01
CA ALA A 246 -13.90 1.84 9.43
C ALA A 246 -12.51 1.32 9.81
N PHE A 247 -11.83 2.02 10.72
CA PHE A 247 -10.54 1.61 11.30
C PHE A 247 -10.70 0.54 12.39
N VAL A 248 -11.92 0.27 12.82
CA VAL A 248 -12.22 -0.81 13.77
C VAL A 248 -13.11 -1.83 13.08
N LYS A 249 -12.63 -3.07 12.98
CA LYS A 249 -13.33 -4.15 12.28
C LYS A 249 -13.29 -5.43 13.10
N SER A 250 -14.40 -6.19 13.09
CA SER A 250 -14.38 -7.51 13.69
C SER A 250 -13.50 -8.48 12.90
N PRO A 251 -12.93 -9.53 13.55
CA PRO A 251 -12.18 -10.57 12.84
C PRO A 251 -12.97 -11.24 11.71
N ALA A 252 -14.26 -11.48 11.93
CA ALA A 252 -15.14 -12.05 10.90
C ALA A 252 -15.25 -11.14 9.67
N ARG A 253 -15.34 -9.82 9.88
CA ARG A 253 -15.36 -8.84 8.80
C ARG A 253 -14.02 -8.83 8.05
N CYS A 254 -12.89 -8.81 8.75
CA CYS A 254 -11.58 -8.90 8.12
C CYS A 254 -11.46 -10.16 7.25
N ALA A 255 -11.95 -11.31 7.73
CA ALA A 255 -11.96 -12.55 6.95
C ALA A 255 -12.80 -12.44 5.67
N THR A 256 -13.99 -11.82 5.75
CA THR A 256 -14.86 -11.59 4.60
C THR A 256 -14.21 -10.65 3.58
N GLU A 257 -13.66 -9.54 4.02
CA GLU A 257 -12.98 -8.57 3.16
C GLU A 257 -11.74 -9.18 2.48
N TRP A 258 -10.98 -10.00 3.21
CA TRP A 258 -9.85 -10.76 2.63
C TRP A 258 -10.31 -11.67 1.51
N ALA A 259 -11.37 -12.46 1.75
CA ALA A 259 -11.93 -13.38 0.75
C ALA A 259 -12.41 -12.62 -0.50
N GLN A 260 -13.12 -11.50 -0.31
CA GLN A 260 -13.58 -10.66 -1.42
C GLN A 260 -12.42 -10.10 -2.24
N GLY A 261 -11.37 -9.60 -1.59
CA GLY A 261 -10.16 -9.13 -2.28
C GLY A 261 -9.48 -10.24 -3.06
N TYR A 262 -9.37 -11.43 -2.46
CA TYR A 262 -8.83 -12.61 -3.12
C TYR A 262 -9.64 -13.00 -4.36
N ASP A 263 -10.96 -13.09 -4.22
CA ASP A 263 -11.86 -13.48 -5.31
C ASP A 263 -11.88 -12.46 -6.44
N SER A 264 -11.86 -11.16 -6.12
CA SER A 264 -11.77 -10.10 -7.13
C SER A 264 -10.52 -10.25 -7.99
N ALA A 265 -9.35 -10.43 -7.39
CA ALA A 265 -8.12 -10.65 -8.14
C ALA A 265 -8.10 -12.01 -8.86
N ALA A 266 -8.69 -13.05 -8.26
CA ALA A 266 -8.74 -14.39 -8.84
C ALA A 266 -9.56 -14.47 -10.13
N LYS A 267 -10.56 -13.61 -10.33
CA LYS A 267 -11.35 -13.50 -11.58
C LYS A 267 -10.47 -13.23 -12.80
N HIS A 268 -9.32 -12.59 -12.60
CA HIS A 268 -8.35 -12.29 -13.66
C HIS A 268 -7.36 -13.43 -13.94
N SER A 269 -7.59 -14.64 -13.37
CA SER A 269 -6.73 -15.82 -13.59
C SER A 269 -6.44 -16.16 -15.05
N PRO A 270 -7.37 -16.01 -16.02
CA PRO A 270 -7.09 -16.26 -17.43
C PRO A 270 -5.97 -15.37 -17.97
N TRP A 271 -5.89 -14.12 -17.49
CA TRP A 271 -4.80 -13.20 -17.89
C TRP A 271 -3.45 -13.69 -17.39
N PHE A 272 -3.35 -14.16 -16.14
CA PHE A 272 -2.11 -14.72 -15.59
C PHE A 272 -1.64 -15.95 -16.39
N LEU A 273 -2.57 -16.75 -16.91
CA LEU A 273 -2.24 -17.90 -17.74
C LEU A 273 -1.86 -17.47 -19.16
N GLY A 274 -2.48 -16.41 -19.72
CA GLY A 274 -2.19 -15.86 -21.05
C GLY A 274 -0.81 -15.21 -21.14
N VAL A 275 -0.33 -14.60 -20.06
CA VAL A 275 1.00 -14.00 -20.01
C VAL A 275 2.11 -15.05 -20.18
N ALA A 276 1.86 -16.31 -19.78
CA ALA A 276 2.78 -17.41 -20.02
C ALA A 276 2.87 -17.80 -21.52
N ASN A 277 2.02 -17.21 -22.40
CA ASN A 277 1.96 -17.52 -23.82
C ASN A 277 1.91 -16.20 -24.62
N PRO A 278 3.07 -15.56 -24.91
CA PRO A 278 3.14 -14.22 -25.51
C PRO A 278 2.64 -14.15 -26.97
N THR A 279 2.05 -15.21 -27.53
CA THR A 279 1.55 -15.24 -28.91
C THR A 279 0.12 -14.71 -29.08
N HIS A 280 -0.59 -14.35 -28.02
CA HIS A 280 -1.89 -13.70 -28.13
C HIS A 280 -1.75 -12.19 -28.03
N SER A 281 -1.58 -11.54 -29.18
CA SER A 281 -1.74 -10.10 -29.37
C SER A 281 -3.14 -9.69 -28.91
N LEU A 282 -3.22 -8.92 -27.82
CA LEU A 282 -4.40 -8.13 -27.52
C LEU A 282 -4.45 -6.96 -28.50
N ILE A 283 -4.99 -7.21 -29.70
CA ILE A 283 -5.53 -6.19 -30.60
C ILE A 283 -7.04 -6.43 -30.60
N GLY A 284 -7.74 -5.56 -29.95
CA GLY A 284 -9.19 -5.47 -29.96
C GLY A 284 -9.59 -4.10 -29.45
#